data_184a9a508ac65280b6cc2794750ccbbe
#
_entry.id   184a9a508ac65280b6cc2794750ccbbe
#
_cell.length_a   1.000
_cell.length_b   1.000
_cell.length_c   1.000
_cell.angle_alpha   90.00
_cell.angle_beta   90.00
_cell.angle_gamma   90.00
#
_symmetry.space_group_name_H-M   'P 1'
#
loop_
_entity.id
_entity.type
_entity.pdbx_description
1 polymer ?
#
loop_
_entity_poly.entity_id
_entity_poly.type
_entity_poly.pdbx_seq_one_letter_code
_entity_poly.pdbx_strand_id
1 'polypeptide(L)'
;MKLNEFNNAFQTEQQCLAYIANLKENKCIRCFNFNLNTSDLKRMRCLKCNQTFSILTGTIFSRSQTSLTSWFYLIFRWINTKHGIPSTDIAKELGVTLKTAWRMTHKIRTRIAKQKPQFIVEGTVQIDEMYLSHMGFKKQGRSLVNKTLIVGIYQKTTNNLIVKVLKNAKSKNLLQFAKNHISSKCLVYTDSWKGYCDFKSVFTKHETINHQDGYVSKIGVNTNQIESVWKHIRRTFKTHIKVAKNHVHLYAKEAAYKFNKIPSFETVMLCLI
;
A
#
# COMPACT_ATOMS: atom_id res chain seq x y z
N MET A 1 -16.30 -0.36 -9.88
CA MET A 1 -16.98 0.79 -10.51
C MET A 1 -16.47 0.92 -11.93
N LYS A 2 -17.37 0.87 -12.91
CA LYS A 2 -17.08 1.08 -14.33
C LYS A 2 -17.00 2.59 -14.65
N LEU A 3 -16.45 2.96 -15.80
CA LEU A 3 -16.27 4.38 -16.17
C LEU A 3 -17.61 5.13 -16.26
N ASN A 4 -18.64 4.52 -16.87
CA ASN A 4 -19.97 5.13 -16.97
C ASN A 4 -20.62 5.35 -15.59
N GLU A 5 -20.49 4.39 -14.68
CA GLU A 5 -20.97 4.52 -13.30
C GLU A 5 -20.27 5.68 -12.58
N PHE A 6 -18.94 5.78 -12.76
CA PHE A 6 -18.15 6.87 -12.20
C PHE A 6 -18.58 8.23 -12.74
N ASN A 7 -18.71 8.36 -14.06
CA ASN A 7 -19.10 9.61 -14.70
C ASN A 7 -20.50 10.07 -14.27
N ASN A 8 -21.44 9.15 -14.08
CA ASN A 8 -22.78 9.49 -13.62
C ASN A 8 -22.81 9.89 -12.13
N ALA A 9 -21.95 9.29 -11.30
CA ALA A 9 -21.97 9.50 -9.84
C ALA A 9 -21.21 10.76 -9.39
N PHE A 10 -20.20 11.25 -10.15
CA PHE A 10 -19.25 12.25 -9.67
C PHE A 10 -18.99 13.38 -10.67
N GLN A 11 -20.07 13.94 -11.25
CA GLN A 11 -19.97 15.05 -12.21
C GLN A 11 -19.68 16.39 -11.52
N THR A 12 -20.14 16.56 -10.29
CA THR A 12 -20.06 17.84 -9.57
C THR A 12 -19.34 17.70 -8.24
N GLU A 13 -18.78 18.80 -7.73
CA GLU A 13 -18.19 18.84 -6.39
C GLU A 13 -19.20 18.50 -5.30
N GLN A 14 -20.48 18.88 -5.47
CA GLN A 14 -21.54 18.58 -4.52
C GLN A 14 -21.80 17.07 -4.39
N GLN A 15 -21.82 16.35 -5.50
CA GLN A 15 -21.92 14.87 -5.49
C GLN A 15 -20.73 14.23 -4.78
N CYS A 16 -19.51 14.73 -5.01
CA CYS A 16 -18.31 14.24 -4.34
C CYS A 16 -18.36 14.52 -2.82
N LEU A 17 -18.83 15.71 -2.40
CA LEU A 17 -18.99 16.06 -0.99
C LEU A 17 -20.05 15.20 -0.31
N ALA A 18 -21.21 14.99 -0.94
CA ALA A 18 -22.27 14.13 -0.43
C ALA A 18 -21.77 12.69 -0.25
N TYR A 19 -21.00 12.17 -1.21
CA TYR A 19 -20.40 10.85 -1.09
C TYR A 19 -19.44 10.74 0.10
N ILE A 20 -18.58 11.74 0.32
CA ILE A 20 -17.69 11.78 1.50
C ILE A 20 -18.51 11.84 2.78
N ALA A 21 -19.58 12.64 2.82
CA ALA A 21 -20.45 12.78 3.99
C ALA A 21 -21.16 11.46 4.35
N ASN A 22 -21.54 10.67 3.36
CA ASN A 22 -22.13 9.34 3.57
C ASN A 22 -21.14 8.31 4.12
N LEU A 23 -19.86 8.43 3.79
CA LEU A 23 -18.83 7.50 4.27
C LEU A 23 -18.25 7.89 5.63
N LYS A 24 -18.32 9.16 6.00
CA LYS A 24 -17.68 9.69 7.21
C LYS A 24 -18.69 9.92 8.30
N GLU A 25 -18.36 9.51 9.53
CA GLU A 25 -19.15 9.94 10.69
C GLU A 25 -19.14 11.47 10.83
N ASN A 26 -20.31 12.07 10.76
CA ASN A 26 -20.50 13.51 10.91
C ASN A 26 -20.47 13.89 12.39
N LYS A 27 -19.28 14.09 12.95
CA LYS A 27 -19.05 14.52 14.34
C LYS A 27 -18.10 15.70 14.41
N CYS A 28 -18.26 16.52 15.42
CA CYS A 28 -17.38 17.65 15.68
C CYS A 28 -15.94 17.20 15.90
N ILE A 29 -14.97 17.83 15.23
CA ILE A 29 -13.54 17.52 15.37
C ILE A 29 -12.94 17.91 16.72
N ARG A 30 -13.64 18.78 17.51
CA ARG A 30 -13.19 19.29 18.81
C ARG A 30 -13.85 18.58 20.00
N CYS A 31 -15.18 18.49 20.00
CA CYS A 31 -15.94 17.94 21.14
C CYS A 31 -16.66 16.63 20.83
N PHE A 32 -16.45 16.06 19.64
CA PHE A 32 -17.02 14.80 19.14
C PHE A 32 -18.57 14.72 19.17
N ASN A 33 -19.25 15.85 19.35
CA ASN A 33 -20.71 15.91 19.35
C ASN A 33 -21.27 15.77 17.93
N PHE A 34 -22.43 15.14 17.78
CA PHE A 34 -23.09 14.91 16.48
C PHE A 34 -24.07 16.00 16.09
N ASN A 35 -24.41 16.92 17.01
CA ASN A 35 -25.33 18.02 16.71
C ASN A 35 -24.61 19.11 15.90
N LEU A 36 -24.72 19.02 14.58
CA LEU A 36 -24.02 19.86 13.61
C LEU A 36 -25.02 20.56 12.69
N ASN A 37 -24.74 21.83 12.38
CA ASN A 37 -25.31 22.45 11.18
C ASN A 37 -24.48 22.01 9.97
N THR A 38 -25.09 21.25 9.07
CA THR A 38 -24.50 20.65 7.87
C THR A 38 -25.02 21.24 6.56
N SER A 39 -25.68 22.41 6.61
CA SER A 39 -26.21 23.09 5.41
C SER A 39 -25.13 23.36 4.36
N ASP A 40 -23.90 23.62 4.80
CA ASP A 40 -22.71 23.65 3.95
C ASP A 40 -21.66 22.67 4.46
N LEU A 41 -21.42 21.58 3.71
CA LEU A 41 -20.44 20.54 4.05
C LEU A 41 -18.99 21.06 4.04
N LYS A 42 -18.72 22.14 3.32
CA LYS A 42 -17.40 22.81 3.36
C LYS A 42 -17.21 23.68 4.59
N ARG A 43 -18.32 24.11 5.25
CA ARG A 43 -18.30 24.98 6.41
C ARG A 43 -19.35 24.59 7.47
N MET A 44 -19.24 23.36 7.97
CA MET A 44 -20.11 22.86 9.05
C MET A 44 -19.81 23.56 10.38
N ARG A 45 -20.85 23.74 11.22
CA ARG A 45 -20.71 24.32 12.57
C ARG A 45 -21.26 23.37 13.63
N CYS A 46 -20.50 23.12 14.67
CA CYS A 46 -20.96 22.40 15.84
C CYS A 46 -21.88 23.28 16.69
N LEU A 47 -23.10 22.82 16.96
CA LEU A 47 -24.07 23.57 17.76
C LEU A 47 -23.76 23.52 19.27
N LYS A 48 -22.88 22.60 19.72
CA LYS A 48 -22.46 22.49 21.12
C LYS A 48 -21.27 23.41 21.45
N CYS A 49 -20.20 23.41 20.65
CA CYS A 49 -18.96 24.13 20.95
C CYS A 49 -18.65 25.25 19.97
N ASN A 50 -19.55 25.54 19.04
CA ASN A 50 -19.46 26.57 17.99
C ASN A 50 -18.23 26.43 17.04
N GLN A 51 -17.49 25.31 17.11
CA GLN A 51 -16.38 25.07 16.20
C GLN A 51 -16.87 24.95 14.75
N THR A 52 -16.25 25.73 13.85
CA THR A 52 -16.47 25.61 12.41
C THR A 52 -15.36 24.74 11.78
N PHE A 53 -15.75 23.81 10.89
CA PHE A 53 -14.83 22.92 10.21
C PHE A 53 -15.45 22.39 8.90
N SER A 54 -14.64 21.80 8.05
CA SER A 54 -15.09 21.17 6.79
C SER A 54 -15.20 19.65 6.95
N ILE A 55 -16.11 19.03 6.21
CA ILE A 55 -16.18 17.56 6.08
C ILE A 55 -14.84 16.99 5.58
N LEU A 56 -14.07 17.77 4.83
CA LEU A 56 -12.76 17.40 4.29
C LEU A 56 -11.64 17.41 5.34
N THR A 57 -11.88 17.94 6.53
CA THR A 57 -10.86 18.01 7.60
C THR A 57 -10.43 16.59 8.02
N GLY A 58 -9.12 16.35 8.08
CA GLY A 58 -8.54 15.05 8.41
C GLY A 58 -8.41 14.08 7.22
N THR A 59 -8.98 14.41 6.06
CA THR A 59 -8.89 13.62 4.83
C THR A 59 -7.68 14.02 3.98
N ILE A 60 -7.38 13.24 2.94
CA ILE A 60 -6.34 13.62 1.96
C ILE A 60 -6.71 14.88 1.15
N PHE A 61 -7.99 15.24 1.11
CA PHE A 61 -8.52 16.40 0.37
C PHE A 61 -8.35 17.70 1.16
N SER A 62 -8.06 17.62 2.45
CA SER A 62 -7.91 18.79 3.32
C SER A 62 -6.91 19.78 2.76
N ARG A 63 -7.31 21.06 2.74
CA ARG A 63 -6.51 22.20 2.23
C ARG A 63 -6.03 22.03 0.78
N SER A 64 -6.73 21.25 -0.04
CA SER A 64 -6.42 21.12 -1.47
C SER A 64 -7.09 22.21 -2.29
N GLN A 65 -6.33 22.84 -3.19
CA GLN A 65 -6.86 23.76 -4.20
C GLN A 65 -7.34 23.00 -5.47
N THR A 66 -7.02 21.71 -5.58
CA THR A 66 -7.48 20.87 -6.69
C THR A 66 -8.92 20.44 -6.43
N SER A 67 -9.79 20.50 -7.45
CA SER A 67 -11.21 20.14 -7.35
C SER A 67 -11.41 18.71 -6.83
N LEU A 68 -12.50 18.45 -6.13
CA LEU A 68 -12.84 17.10 -5.67
C LEU A 68 -13.10 16.17 -6.84
N THR A 69 -13.68 16.64 -7.93
CA THR A 69 -13.89 15.85 -9.15
C THR A 69 -12.56 15.33 -9.71
N SER A 70 -11.51 16.16 -9.75
CA SER A 70 -10.15 15.74 -10.12
C SER A 70 -9.56 14.72 -9.16
N TRP A 71 -9.79 14.87 -7.85
CA TRP A 71 -9.36 13.88 -6.86
C TRP A 71 -10.06 12.54 -7.02
N PHE A 72 -11.37 12.54 -7.22
CA PHE A 72 -12.17 11.34 -7.42
C PHE A 72 -11.76 10.63 -8.72
N TYR A 73 -11.54 11.39 -9.80
CA TYR A 73 -10.99 10.85 -11.05
C TYR A 73 -9.64 10.18 -10.85
N LEU A 74 -8.70 10.83 -10.15
CA LEU A 74 -7.41 10.23 -9.85
C LEU A 74 -7.57 8.93 -9.07
N ILE A 75 -8.44 8.89 -8.06
CA ILE A 75 -8.69 7.68 -7.24
C ILE A 75 -9.28 6.58 -8.11
N PHE A 76 -10.26 6.90 -8.97
CA PHE A 76 -10.84 5.97 -9.93
C PHE A 76 -9.76 5.39 -10.85
N ARG A 77 -8.92 6.22 -11.44
CA ARG A 77 -7.81 5.80 -12.30
C ARG A 77 -6.81 4.95 -11.53
N TRP A 78 -6.47 5.35 -10.31
CA TRP A 78 -5.51 4.64 -9.47
C TRP A 78 -6.01 3.22 -9.13
N ILE A 79 -7.29 3.05 -8.82
CA ILE A 79 -7.89 1.75 -8.52
C ILE A 79 -7.87 0.83 -9.74
N ASN A 80 -8.21 1.35 -10.92
CA ASN A 80 -8.34 0.56 -12.15
C ASN A 80 -6.99 0.26 -12.83
N THR A 81 -5.86 0.68 -12.26
CA THR A 81 -4.52 0.35 -12.77
C THR A 81 -3.81 -0.69 -11.90
N LYS A 82 -3.36 -1.78 -12.51
CA LYS A 82 -2.73 -2.90 -11.78
C LYS A 82 -1.39 -2.53 -11.12
N HIS A 83 -0.59 -1.71 -11.78
CA HIS A 83 0.78 -1.36 -11.37
C HIS A 83 0.95 0.10 -10.98
N GLY A 84 -0.16 0.78 -10.65
CA GLY A 84 -0.16 2.21 -10.38
C GLY A 84 -0.22 3.05 -11.65
N ILE A 85 -0.28 4.36 -11.48
CA ILE A 85 -0.35 5.33 -12.57
C ILE A 85 0.76 6.38 -12.41
N PRO A 86 1.56 6.65 -13.48
CA PRO A 86 2.57 7.70 -13.46
C PRO A 86 1.95 9.07 -13.20
N SER A 87 2.65 9.91 -12.45
CA SER A 87 2.17 11.28 -12.23
C SER A 87 2.18 12.13 -13.50
N THR A 88 2.99 11.75 -14.50
CA THR A 88 2.99 12.36 -15.84
C THR A 88 1.67 12.18 -16.58
N ASP A 89 1.09 10.99 -16.46
CA ASP A 89 -0.17 10.67 -17.13
C ASP A 89 -1.33 11.40 -16.46
N ILE A 90 -1.36 11.38 -15.12
CA ILE A 90 -2.35 12.15 -14.34
C ILE A 90 -2.24 13.65 -14.60
N ALA A 91 -1.02 14.19 -14.73
CA ALA A 91 -0.83 15.60 -15.05
C ALA A 91 -1.48 15.96 -16.40
N LYS A 92 -1.30 15.12 -17.41
CA LYS A 92 -1.91 15.30 -18.73
C LYS A 92 -3.43 15.14 -18.69
N GLU A 93 -3.93 14.06 -18.07
CA GLU A 93 -5.35 13.74 -18.00
C GLU A 93 -6.17 14.81 -17.27
N LEU A 94 -5.60 15.41 -16.20
CA LEU A 94 -6.27 16.42 -15.37
C LEU A 94 -5.94 17.87 -15.78
N GLY A 95 -5.01 18.10 -16.70
CA GLY A 95 -4.56 19.45 -17.05
C GLY A 95 -3.85 20.18 -15.88
N VAL A 96 -3.19 19.45 -14.98
CA VAL A 96 -2.50 20.01 -13.82
C VAL A 96 -0.98 19.90 -13.98
N THR A 97 -0.22 20.67 -13.18
CA THR A 97 1.24 20.54 -13.20
C THR A 97 1.69 19.17 -12.68
N LEU A 98 2.84 18.70 -13.17
CA LEU A 98 3.45 17.44 -12.69
C LEU A 98 3.64 17.45 -11.16
N LYS A 99 4.02 18.58 -10.58
CA LYS A 99 4.16 18.77 -9.13
C LYS A 99 2.83 18.52 -8.40
N THR A 100 1.72 19.03 -8.95
CA THR A 100 0.37 18.82 -8.39
C THR A 100 -0.04 17.36 -8.49
N ALA A 101 0.11 16.74 -9.66
CA ALA A 101 -0.22 15.32 -9.86
C ALA A 101 0.62 14.41 -8.95
N TRP A 102 1.93 14.68 -8.82
CA TRP A 102 2.81 13.95 -7.91
C TRP A 102 2.37 14.11 -6.44
N ARG A 103 2.06 15.32 -6.00
CA ARG A 103 1.54 15.59 -4.65
C ARG A 103 0.26 14.80 -4.37
N MET A 104 -0.67 14.76 -5.32
CA MET A 104 -1.93 14.03 -5.20
C MET A 104 -1.69 12.52 -5.06
N THR A 105 -0.95 11.94 -6.00
CA THR A 105 -0.61 10.49 -5.97
C THR A 105 0.21 10.13 -4.72
N HIS A 106 1.11 11.02 -4.26
CA HIS A 106 1.90 10.82 -3.05
C HIS A 106 1.04 10.80 -1.78
N LYS A 107 0.02 11.67 -1.67
CA LYS A 107 -0.93 11.65 -0.55
C LYS A 107 -1.70 10.32 -0.48
N ILE A 108 -2.16 9.78 -1.63
CA ILE A 108 -2.80 8.46 -1.69
C ILE A 108 -1.85 7.38 -1.16
N ARG A 109 -0.62 7.29 -1.70
CA ARG A 109 0.39 6.32 -1.28
C ARG A 109 0.70 6.41 0.21
N THR A 110 0.87 7.62 0.72
CA THR A 110 1.17 7.86 2.13
C THR A 110 0.04 7.38 3.03
N ARG A 111 -1.21 7.60 2.64
CA ARG A 111 -2.37 7.15 3.42
C ARG A 111 -2.51 5.63 3.39
N ILE A 112 -2.40 5.01 2.22
CA ILE A 112 -2.40 3.55 2.06
C ILE A 112 -1.25 2.91 2.84
N ALA A 113 -0.05 3.49 2.81
CA ALA A 113 1.11 2.96 3.51
C ALA A 113 0.98 2.99 5.05
N LYS A 114 0.10 3.82 5.60
CA LYS A 114 -0.21 3.87 7.04
C LYS A 114 -1.19 2.78 7.47
N GLN A 115 -1.90 2.14 6.53
CA GLN A 115 -2.77 1.01 6.86
C GLN A 115 -1.93 -0.13 7.41
N LYS A 116 -2.27 -0.56 8.62
CA LYS A 116 -1.65 -1.76 9.20
C LYS A 116 -2.38 -2.99 8.67
N PRO A 117 -1.68 -4.10 8.40
CA PRO A 117 -2.35 -5.38 8.23
C PRO A 117 -3.21 -5.65 9.47
N GLN A 118 -4.50 -5.87 9.27
CA GLN A 118 -5.45 -6.10 10.39
C GLN A 118 -5.42 -7.53 10.91
N PHE A 119 -4.48 -8.36 10.44
CA PHE A 119 -4.45 -9.78 10.77
C PHE A 119 -3.01 -10.25 10.97
N ILE A 120 -2.86 -11.21 11.87
CA ILE A 120 -1.68 -12.07 11.95
C ILE A 120 -1.86 -13.15 10.91
N VAL A 121 -0.84 -13.38 10.11
CA VAL A 121 -0.87 -14.41 9.05
C VAL A 121 -0.82 -15.79 9.69
N GLU A 122 -1.69 -16.67 9.23
CA GLU A 122 -1.77 -18.08 9.66
C GLU A 122 -1.60 -19.04 8.47
N GLY A 123 -1.36 -20.32 8.76
CA GLY A 123 -1.20 -21.37 7.75
C GLY A 123 0.20 -21.41 7.15
N THR A 124 0.28 -21.58 5.82
CA THR A 124 1.55 -21.70 5.10
C THR A 124 1.98 -20.34 4.53
N VAL A 125 3.20 -19.93 4.81
CA VAL A 125 3.79 -18.68 4.34
C VAL A 125 5.13 -18.90 3.65
N GLN A 126 5.41 -18.05 2.68
CA GLN A 126 6.72 -17.94 2.03
C GLN A 126 7.32 -16.58 2.39
N ILE A 127 8.60 -16.57 2.74
CA ILE A 127 9.34 -15.35 3.05
C ILE A 127 10.57 -15.29 2.15
N ASP A 128 10.77 -14.14 1.53
CA ASP A 128 11.91 -13.91 0.65
C ASP A 128 12.26 -12.42 0.62
N GLU A 129 13.44 -12.10 0.09
CA GLU A 129 13.90 -10.72 -0.06
C GLU A 129 14.18 -10.36 -1.52
N MET A 130 13.85 -9.11 -1.85
CA MET A 130 14.16 -8.51 -3.15
C MET A 130 15.04 -7.27 -2.97
N TYR A 131 16.07 -7.18 -3.80
CA TYR A 131 16.94 -6.01 -3.88
C TYR A 131 16.54 -5.16 -5.07
N LEU A 132 15.92 -4.01 -4.80
CA LEU A 132 15.57 -3.03 -5.81
C LEU A 132 16.78 -2.15 -6.11
N SER A 133 17.27 -2.23 -7.34
CA SER A 133 18.40 -1.43 -7.80
C SER A 133 17.99 -0.01 -8.17
N HIS A 134 18.83 0.97 -7.81
CA HIS A 134 18.73 2.36 -8.24
C HIS A 134 19.76 2.66 -9.35
N MET A 135 19.68 3.87 -9.93
CA MET A 135 20.68 4.31 -10.92
C MET A 135 22.07 4.43 -10.29
N GLY A 136 23.11 4.27 -11.09
CA GLY A 136 24.51 4.35 -10.68
C GLY A 136 25.17 2.97 -10.48
N PHE A 137 26.40 2.98 -9.98
CA PHE A 137 27.19 1.77 -9.73
C PHE A 137 26.48 0.83 -8.75
N LYS A 138 26.48 -0.46 -9.05
CA LYS A 138 25.82 -1.51 -8.25
C LYS A 138 26.80 -2.67 -8.04
N LYS A 139 26.91 -3.14 -6.81
CA LYS A 139 27.53 -4.44 -6.54
C LYS A 139 26.51 -5.56 -6.77
N GLN A 140 26.98 -6.68 -7.32
CA GLN A 140 26.13 -7.87 -7.49
C GLN A 140 25.66 -8.47 -6.15
N GLY A 141 24.73 -9.38 -6.21
CA GLY A 141 24.20 -10.10 -5.03
C GLY A 141 23.50 -9.22 -4.00
N ARG A 142 23.63 -9.57 -2.72
CA ARG A 142 22.96 -8.97 -1.56
C ARG A 142 23.57 -7.66 -1.06
N SER A 143 24.53 -7.07 -1.80
CA SER A 143 25.06 -5.74 -1.48
C SER A 143 23.97 -4.67 -1.53
N LEU A 144 24.00 -3.73 -0.59
CA LEU A 144 23.06 -2.58 -0.53
C LEU A 144 23.58 -1.32 -1.26
N VAL A 145 24.73 -1.41 -1.94
CA VAL A 145 25.26 -0.28 -2.74
C VAL A 145 24.29 0.03 -3.87
N ASN A 146 23.67 1.22 -3.82
CA ASN A 146 22.60 1.67 -4.72
C ASN A 146 21.42 0.69 -4.87
N LYS A 147 21.11 -0.03 -3.80
CA LYS A 147 19.93 -0.91 -3.71
C LYS A 147 19.13 -0.63 -2.46
N THR A 148 17.85 -0.97 -2.51
CA THR A 148 16.95 -1.00 -1.35
C THR A 148 16.45 -2.42 -1.15
N LEU A 149 16.57 -2.90 0.08
CA LEU A 149 16.06 -4.20 0.49
C LEU A 149 14.55 -4.13 0.78
N ILE A 150 13.78 -4.94 0.08
CA ILE A 150 12.36 -5.16 0.33
C ILE A 150 12.20 -6.62 0.73
N VAL A 151 11.60 -6.87 1.89
CA VAL A 151 11.27 -8.22 2.37
C VAL A 151 9.78 -8.42 2.26
N GLY A 152 9.35 -9.59 1.84
CA GLY A 152 7.97 -9.98 1.67
C GLY A 152 7.61 -11.23 2.46
N ILE A 153 6.37 -11.26 2.95
CA ILE A 153 5.68 -12.43 3.48
C ILE A 153 4.48 -12.68 2.58
N TYR A 154 4.45 -13.81 1.93
CA TYR A 154 3.34 -14.23 1.09
C TYR A 154 2.58 -15.38 1.77
N GLN A 155 1.29 -15.20 2.00
CA GLN A 155 0.40 -16.22 2.55
C GLN A 155 -0.21 -17.05 1.41
N LYS A 156 0.09 -18.33 1.39
CA LYS A 156 -0.30 -19.23 0.29
C LYS A 156 -1.81 -19.45 0.21
N THR A 157 -2.49 -19.53 1.36
CA THR A 157 -3.92 -19.85 1.43
C THR A 157 -4.83 -18.72 0.95
N THR A 158 -4.48 -17.48 1.22
CA THR A 158 -5.30 -16.29 0.91
C THR A 158 -4.72 -15.43 -0.19
N ASN A 159 -3.54 -15.78 -0.73
CA ASN A 159 -2.77 -14.98 -1.67
C ASN A 159 -2.44 -13.56 -1.15
N ASN A 160 -2.34 -13.37 0.16
CA ASN A 160 -2.00 -12.08 0.75
C ASN A 160 -0.49 -11.87 0.82
N LEU A 161 -0.10 -10.63 0.56
CA LEU A 161 1.29 -10.17 0.57
C LEU A 161 1.48 -9.05 1.59
N ILE A 162 2.47 -9.19 2.46
CA ILE A 162 2.95 -8.14 3.34
C ILE A 162 4.38 -7.79 2.94
N VAL A 163 4.69 -6.51 2.75
CA VAL A 163 6.04 -6.06 2.41
C VAL A 163 6.54 -5.00 3.35
N LYS A 164 7.87 -4.99 3.56
CA LYS A 164 8.56 -3.97 4.33
C LYS A 164 9.93 -3.67 3.73
N VAL A 165 10.29 -2.40 3.70
CA VAL A 165 11.67 -1.98 3.41
C VAL A 165 12.48 -2.10 4.69
N LEU A 166 13.59 -2.83 4.64
CA LEU A 166 14.51 -3.01 5.75
C LEU A 166 15.86 -2.33 5.45
N LYS A 167 16.55 -1.90 6.51
CA LYS A 167 17.88 -1.29 6.41
C LYS A 167 18.96 -2.28 5.99
N ASN A 168 18.82 -3.53 6.42
CA ASN A 168 19.72 -4.64 6.08
C ASN A 168 18.99 -5.98 6.27
N ALA A 169 19.59 -7.05 5.76
CA ALA A 169 19.08 -8.41 5.82
C ALA A 169 19.70 -9.23 6.97
N LYS A 170 20.06 -8.60 8.10
CA LYS A 170 20.51 -9.33 9.28
C LYS A 170 19.38 -10.19 9.84
N SER A 171 19.69 -11.39 10.32
CA SER A 171 18.71 -12.35 10.82
C SER A 171 17.76 -11.73 11.85
N LYS A 172 18.26 -10.96 12.82
CA LYS A 172 17.44 -10.24 13.80
C LYS A 172 16.35 -9.36 13.16
N ASN A 173 16.63 -8.64 12.06
CA ASN A 173 15.66 -7.75 11.41
C ASN A 173 14.61 -8.52 10.61
N LEU A 174 15.02 -9.61 9.94
CA LEU A 174 14.12 -10.50 9.22
C LEU A 174 13.19 -11.21 10.20
N LEU A 175 13.74 -11.76 11.28
CA LEU A 175 12.98 -12.46 12.31
C LEU A 175 12.00 -11.52 13.01
N GLN A 176 12.42 -10.29 13.36
CA GLN A 176 11.51 -9.30 13.95
C GLN A 176 10.38 -8.91 13.01
N PHE A 177 10.65 -8.80 11.71
CA PHE A 177 9.60 -8.55 10.73
C PHE A 177 8.62 -9.72 10.66
N ALA A 178 9.11 -10.96 10.64
CA ALA A 178 8.28 -12.16 10.64
C ALA A 178 7.41 -12.24 11.91
N LYS A 179 8.01 -12.13 13.11
CA LYS A 179 7.30 -12.15 14.40
C LYS A 179 6.14 -11.15 14.49
N ASN A 180 6.28 -9.99 13.88
CA ASN A 180 5.24 -8.95 13.93
C ASN A 180 4.02 -9.26 13.04
N HIS A 181 4.11 -10.25 12.13
CA HIS A 181 3.08 -10.48 11.12
C HIS A 181 2.63 -11.93 11.01
N ILE A 182 3.39 -12.88 11.56
CA ILE A 182 3.17 -14.32 11.39
C ILE A 182 2.97 -14.97 12.75
N SER A 183 1.96 -15.84 12.87
CA SER A 183 1.78 -16.72 14.03
C SER A 183 2.94 -17.73 14.13
N SER A 184 3.39 -18.01 15.36
CA SER A 184 4.43 -19.04 15.60
C SER A 184 4.03 -20.44 15.14
N LYS A 185 2.73 -20.69 14.94
CA LYS A 185 2.16 -21.97 14.46
C LYS A 185 2.23 -22.12 12.94
N CYS A 186 2.63 -21.09 12.20
CA CYS A 186 2.72 -21.16 10.73
C CYS A 186 3.80 -22.12 10.26
N LEU A 187 3.53 -22.73 9.10
CA LEU A 187 4.54 -23.39 8.30
C LEU A 187 5.26 -22.33 7.45
N VAL A 188 6.52 -22.10 7.75
CA VAL A 188 7.32 -21.03 7.13
C VAL A 188 8.30 -21.59 6.14
N TYR A 189 8.25 -21.13 4.90
CA TYR A 189 9.17 -21.48 3.83
C TYR A 189 10.10 -20.31 3.50
N THR A 190 11.41 -20.58 3.45
CA THR A 190 12.44 -19.61 3.04
C THR A 190 13.46 -20.27 2.13
N ASP A 191 14.33 -19.49 1.50
CA ASP A 191 15.56 -20.05 0.92
C ASP A 191 16.54 -20.53 2.03
N SER A 192 17.59 -21.23 1.64
CA SER A 192 18.61 -21.77 2.55
C SER A 192 19.64 -20.73 3.02
N TRP A 193 19.39 -19.44 2.77
CA TRP A 193 20.34 -18.39 3.12
C TRP A 193 20.48 -18.19 4.64
N LYS A 194 21.72 -17.95 5.09
CA LYS A 194 22.07 -17.76 6.53
C LYS A 194 21.29 -16.66 7.25
N GLY A 195 20.66 -15.72 6.51
CA GLY A 195 19.76 -14.71 7.09
C GLY A 195 18.54 -15.27 7.80
N TYR A 196 18.18 -16.53 7.55
CA TYR A 196 17.03 -17.21 8.15
C TYR A 196 17.42 -18.25 9.22
N CYS A 197 18.70 -18.30 9.64
CA CYS A 197 19.17 -19.32 10.60
C CYS A 197 18.40 -19.34 11.94
N ASP A 198 17.99 -18.15 12.44
CA ASP A 198 17.29 -18.03 13.73
C ASP A 198 15.79 -18.32 13.64
N PHE A 199 15.25 -18.58 12.46
CA PHE A 199 13.80 -18.78 12.28
C PHE A 199 13.29 -20.04 12.98
N LYS A 200 14.09 -21.12 12.99
CA LYS A 200 13.77 -22.37 13.69
C LYS A 200 13.57 -22.20 15.20
N SER A 201 14.18 -21.19 15.82
CA SER A 201 14.02 -20.91 17.25
C SER A 201 12.64 -20.31 17.61
N VAL A 202 11.89 -19.84 16.61
CA VAL A 202 10.61 -19.16 16.80
C VAL A 202 9.46 -19.87 16.09
N PHE A 203 9.71 -20.34 14.89
CA PHE A 203 8.72 -21.05 14.06
C PHE A 203 9.03 -22.53 14.10
N THR A 204 8.23 -23.31 14.82
CA THR A 204 8.43 -24.76 15.00
C THR A 204 8.41 -25.53 13.68
N LYS A 205 7.72 -25.01 12.67
CA LYS A 205 7.61 -25.55 11.32
C LYS A 205 8.30 -24.62 10.31
N HIS A 206 9.62 -24.49 10.38
CA HIS A 206 10.42 -23.74 9.41
C HIS A 206 11.17 -24.71 8.50
N GLU A 207 10.92 -24.61 7.21
CA GLU A 207 11.56 -25.41 6.16
C GLU A 207 12.31 -24.51 5.17
N THR A 208 13.49 -24.96 4.77
CA THR A 208 14.35 -24.22 3.85
C THR A 208 14.47 -24.96 2.51
N ILE A 209 14.51 -24.22 1.43
CA ILE A 209 14.69 -24.73 0.07
C ILE A 209 16.09 -24.34 -0.39
N ASN A 210 16.82 -25.34 -0.87
CA ASN A 210 18.09 -25.13 -1.57
C ASN A 210 17.81 -25.10 -3.08
N HIS A 211 17.96 -23.95 -3.71
CA HIS A 211 17.76 -23.82 -5.16
C HIS A 211 18.74 -24.63 -6.01
N GLN A 212 19.83 -25.15 -5.44
CA GLN A 212 20.77 -26.02 -6.14
C GLN A 212 20.19 -27.42 -6.32
N ASP A 213 19.29 -27.86 -5.43
CA ASP A 213 18.65 -29.18 -5.45
C ASP A 213 17.31 -29.21 -6.22
N GLY A 214 16.92 -28.08 -6.83
CA GLY A 214 15.68 -27.91 -7.60
C GLY A 214 14.76 -26.82 -7.02
N TYR A 215 13.75 -26.41 -7.81
CA TYR A 215 12.79 -25.37 -7.43
C TYR A 215 11.67 -25.86 -6.48
N VAL A 216 11.58 -27.17 -6.29
CA VAL A 216 10.57 -27.81 -5.42
C VAL A 216 11.27 -28.93 -4.67
N SER A 217 11.17 -28.92 -3.35
CA SER A 217 11.67 -30.05 -2.54
C SER A 217 10.85 -31.32 -2.80
N LYS A 218 11.41 -32.49 -2.44
CA LYS A 218 10.70 -33.78 -2.52
C LYS A 218 9.36 -33.79 -1.76
N ILE A 219 9.16 -32.84 -0.82
CA ILE A 219 7.94 -32.67 0.01
C ILE A 219 7.02 -31.56 -0.52
N GLY A 220 7.25 -31.04 -1.74
CA GLY A 220 6.40 -29.99 -2.35
C GLY A 220 6.67 -28.57 -1.84
N VAL A 221 7.73 -28.35 -1.07
CA VAL A 221 8.16 -27.04 -0.58
C VAL A 221 8.71 -26.20 -1.73
N ASN A 222 8.23 -24.99 -1.92
CA ASN A 222 8.72 -24.06 -2.94
C ASN A 222 8.55 -22.60 -2.53
N THR A 223 9.31 -21.70 -3.17
CA THR A 223 9.21 -20.24 -3.06
C THR A 223 8.70 -19.59 -4.35
N ASN A 224 8.19 -20.36 -5.30
CA ASN A 224 7.83 -19.87 -6.63
C ASN A 224 6.76 -18.77 -6.62
N GLN A 225 5.83 -18.83 -5.65
CA GLN A 225 4.77 -17.85 -5.57
C GLN A 225 5.31 -16.47 -5.17
N ILE A 226 6.18 -16.40 -4.15
CA ILE A 226 6.76 -15.11 -3.73
C ILE A 226 7.72 -14.57 -4.80
N GLU A 227 8.40 -15.41 -5.56
CA GLU A 227 9.19 -14.98 -6.72
C GLU A 227 8.32 -14.35 -7.81
N SER A 228 7.14 -14.93 -8.05
CA SER A 228 6.14 -14.36 -8.96
C SER A 228 5.64 -12.99 -8.49
N VAL A 229 5.46 -12.82 -7.17
CA VAL A 229 5.10 -11.53 -6.56
C VAL A 229 6.16 -10.46 -6.82
N TRP A 230 7.45 -10.83 -6.78
CA TRP A 230 8.53 -9.87 -7.10
C TRP A 230 8.46 -9.35 -8.53
N LYS A 231 7.98 -10.15 -9.49
CA LYS A 231 7.73 -9.68 -10.86
C LYS A 231 6.65 -8.58 -10.88
N HIS A 232 5.58 -8.74 -10.10
CA HIS A 232 4.53 -7.72 -9.95
C HIS A 232 5.09 -6.43 -9.33
N ILE A 233 5.85 -6.51 -8.25
CA ILE A 233 6.46 -5.34 -7.59
C ILE A 233 7.42 -4.63 -8.54
N ARG A 234 8.33 -5.37 -9.23
CA ARG A 234 9.26 -4.77 -10.21
C ARG A 234 8.53 -4.03 -11.32
N ARG A 235 7.38 -4.55 -11.82
CA ARG A 235 6.56 -3.85 -12.82
C ARG A 235 6.03 -2.54 -12.28
N THR A 236 5.54 -2.49 -11.04
CA THR A 236 5.11 -1.24 -10.40
C THR A 236 6.24 -0.20 -10.38
N PHE A 237 7.45 -0.59 -9.99
CA PHE A 237 8.59 0.33 -10.01
C PHE A 237 9.01 0.79 -11.42
N LYS A 238 8.88 -0.08 -12.43
CA LYS A 238 9.12 0.28 -13.83
C LYS A 238 8.10 1.29 -14.35
N THR A 239 6.83 1.16 -13.98
CA THR A 239 5.76 2.10 -14.35
C THR A 239 6.06 3.53 -13.87
N HIS A 240 6.71 3.68 -12.71
CA HIS A 240 6.99 4.99 -12.12
C HIS A 240 8.38 5.58 -12.46
N ILE A 241 9.12 4.98 -13.38
CA ILE A 241 10.40 5.38 -14.00
C ILE A 241 11.52 5.71 -12.99
N LYS A 242 11.34 6.69 -12.10
CA LYS A 242 12.35 7.11 -11.10
C LYS A 242 11.68 7.28 -9.74
N VAL A 243 11.80 6.28 -8.90
CA VAL A 243 11.36 6.36 -7.50
C VAL A 243 12.55 6.70 -6.62
N ALA A 244 12.49 7.84 -5.92
CA ALA A 244 13.54 8.22 -4.98
C ALA A 244 13.63 7.19 -3.83
N LYS A 245 14.86 6.90 -3.37
CA LYS A 245 15.15 5.87 -2.36
C LYS A 245 14.33 6.02 -1.08
N ASN A 246 14.10 7.24 -0.62
CA ASN A 246 13.30 7.56 0.56
C ASN A 246 11.80 7.26 0.39
N HIS A 247 11.30 7.14 -0.84
CA HIS A 247 9.89 6.84 -1.15
C HIS A 247 9.63 5.38 -1.54
N VAL A 248 10.66 4.54 -1.68
CA VAL A 248 10.51 3.12 -2.08
C VAL A 248 9.49 2.40 -1.22
N HIS A 249 9.47 2.65 0.09
CA HIS A 249 8.52 2.00 1.01
C HIS A 249 7.05 2.30 0.68
N LEU A 250 6.73 3.49 0.14
CA LEU A 250 5.36 3.86 -0.25
C LEU A 250 4.92 3.08 -1.50
N TYR A 251 5.79 2.99 -2.50
CA TYR A 251 5.49 2.26 -3.74
C TYR A 251 5.46 0.75 -3.53
N ALA A 252 6.32 0.20 -2.68
CA ALA A 252 6.27 -1.20 -2.31
C ALA A 252 4.94 -1.56 -1.62
N LYS A 253 4.48 -0.71 -0.70
CA LYS A 253 3.18 -0.89 -0.03
C LYS A 253 2.00 -0.68 -0.97
N GLU A 254 2.06 0.28 -1.91
CA GLU A 254 1.06 0.41 -2.97
C GLU A 254 0.97 -0.87 -3.80
N ALA A 255 2.12 -1.42 -4.23
CA ALA A 255 2.16 -2.65 -5.00
C ALA A 255 1.55 -3.84 -4.23
N ALA A 256 1.88 -3.99 -2.95
CA ALA A 256 1.31 -5.03 -2.10
C ALA A 256 -0.20 -4.84 -1.88
N TYR A 257 -0.66 -3.61 -1.66
CA TYR A 257 -2.07 -3.30 -1.49
C TYR A 257 -2.88 -3.66 -2.74
N LYS A 258 -2.36 -3.34 -3.93
CA LYS A 258 -2.98 -3.68 -5.22
C LYS A 258 -2.90 -5.18 -5.55
N PHE A 259 -1.88 -5.86 -5.05
CA PHE A 259 -1.73 -7.30 -5.20
C PHE A 259 -2.77 -8.07 -4.39
N ASN A 260 -2.96 -7.69 -3.12
CA ASN A 260 -3.81 -8.42 -2.18
C ASN A 260 -5.29 -8.42 -2.55
N LYS A 261 -5.80 -7.32 -3.07
CA LYS A 261 -7.20 -7.19 -3.54
C LYS A 261 -7.27 -6.12 -4.63
N ILE A 262 -8.17 -6.31 -5.59
CA ILE A 262 -8.63 -5.18 -6.40
C ILE A 262 -9.59 -4.39 -5.48
N PRO A 263 -9.15 -3.26 -4.90
CA PRO A 263 -9.96 -2.55 -3.93
C PRO A 263 -11.17 -1.94 -4.63
N SER A 264 -12.34 -2.00 -4.00
CA SER A 264 -13.49 -1.22 -4.47
C SER A 264 -13.20 0.28 -4.30
N PHE A 265 -13.91 1.12 -5.04
CA PHE A 265 -13.80 2.57 -4.90
C PHE A 265 -14.10 3.02 -3.47
N GLU A 266 -15.15 2.46 -2.87
CA GLU A 266 -15.56 2.72 -1.50
C GLU A 266 -14.48 2.31 -0.48
N THR A 267 -13.91 1.11 -0.61
CA THR A 267 -12.84 0.64 0.29
C THR A 267 -11.63 1.58 0.27
N VAL A 268 -11.25 2.07 -0.91
CA VAL A 268 -10.14 3.03 -1.02
C VAL A 268 -10.54 4.36 -0.40
N MET A 269 -11.76 4.87 -0.68
CA MET A 269 -12.24 6.13 -0.10
C MET A 269 -12.25 6.07 1.43
N LEU A 270 -12.71 4.98 2.04
CA LEU A 270 -12.65 4.78 3.50
C LEU A 270 -11.23 4.85 4.06
N CYS A 271 -10.23 4.39 3.29
CA CYS A 271 -8.82 4.55 3.67
C CYS A 271 -8.32 5.99 3.56
N LEU A 272 -8.92 6.83 2.71
CA LEU A 272 -8.44 8.17 2.35
C LEU A 272 -9.12 9.30 3.15
N ILE A 273 -10.27 9.03 3.71
CA ILE A 273 -11.03 9.93 4.58
C ILE A 273 -10.80 9.59 6.07
#